data_2ad9c885ee11b3bd4d9807ee034c9fa3
#
_entry.id   2ad9c885ee11b3bd4d9807ee034c9fa3
#
_cell.length_a   1.000
_cell.length_b   1.000
_cell.length_c   1.000
_cell.angle_alpha   90.00
_cell.angle_beta   90.00
_cell.angle_gamma   90.00
#
_symmetry.space_group_name_H-M   'P 1'
#
loop_
_entity.id
_entity.type
_entity.pdbx_description
1 polymer ?
#
loop_
_entity_poly.entity_id
_entity_poly.type
_entity_poly.pdbx_seq_one_letter_code
_entity_poly.pdbx_strand_id
1 'polypeptide(L)'
;MKETDVARDATALSVAIVGFGSAGERAFEVLRELRPDAEFLVVSRNGAAGEGFRSTRSLDDVVAFEPDAVVLAGPATTRADVLRQIGALTVPVFIEKPLAHTLGDAVVVVELLGPVLERSQLGYNLRFSESLVAFRDIVRGGQFGRVERFSAETAQYLPDWRPGKDYRDTVSARADLGGGVLLELSHELDYLRWIFGEWDWVSAWTGRTSSLEIDVEDTALVTIGIEGDQAETQVVGQLSLDFVRRDKTRTVTAVCESGTLRWDGISGTVEINEPSESRWKTLLTDSGSQSTYRAQWDSFLSVVEKGSAPLVAMSDGVAVLRAVEAIRHSHEQSGARIFLKTGGVVS
;
A
#
# COMPACT_ATOMS: atom_id res chain seq x y z
N MET A 1 -37.14 -26.39 1.94
CA MET A 1 -36.58 -26.35 0.57
C MET A 1 -35.13 -26.76 0.77
N LYS A 2 -34.72 -27.89 0.19
CA LYS A 2 -33.36 -28.42 0.29
C LYS A 2 -32.43 -27.48 -0.48
N GLU A 3 -31.43 -26.90 0.18
CA GLU A 3 -30.28 -26.33 -0.48
C GLU A 3 -29.67 -27.41 -1.37
N THR A 4 -29.62 -27.14 -2.65
CA THR A 4 -28.90 -27.97 -3.63
C THR A 4 -27.42 -27.71 -3.37
N ASP A 5 -26.76 -28.69 -2.75
CA ASP A 5 -25.31 -28.84 -2.77
C ASP A 5 -24.86 -28.92 -4.24
N VAL A 6 -24.48 -27.79 -4.82
CA VAL A 6 -23.84 -27.76 -6.13
C VAL A 6 -22.42 -28.25 -5.87
N ALA A 7 -22.12 -29.46 -6.30
CA ALA A 7 -20.78 -30.02 -6.26
C ALA A 7 -19.79 -29.01 -6.89
N ARG A 8 -18.74 -28.65 -6.15
CA ARG A 8 -17.67 -27.73 -6.58
C ARG A 8 -17.06 -28.29 -7.87
N ASP A 9 -16.97 -27.45 -8.90
CA ASP A 9 -16.13 -27.75 -10.06
C ASP A 9 -14.66 -27.71 -9.59
N ALA A 10 -14.01 -28.86 -9.53
CA ALA A 10 -12.65 -29.02 -9.01
C ALA A 10 -11.58 -28.24 -9.80
N THR A 11 -11.98 -27.53 -10.86
CA THR A 11 -11.10 -26.72 -11.73
C THR A 11 -11.29 -25.22 -11.55
N ALA A 12 -12.37 -24.75 -10.89
CA ALA A 12 -12.66 -23.34 -10.70
C ALA A 12 -11.90 -22.78 -9.48
N LEU A 13 -11.25 -21.62 -9.65
CA LEU A 13 -10.58 -20.90 -8.57
C LEU A 13 -11.59 -20.50 -7.48
N SER A 14 -11.25 -20.69 -6.21
CA SER A 14 -12.08 -20.28 -5.08
C SER A 14 -11.36 -19.23 -4.22
N VAL A 15 -12.04 -18.10 -3.95
CA VAL A 15 -11.45 -16.97 -3.21
C VAL A 15 -12.34 -16.56 -2.05
N ALA A 16 -11.77 -16.49 -0.85
CA ALA A 16 -12.46 -15.92 0.32
C ALA A 16 -12.04 -14.46 0.51
N ILE A 17 -13.00 -13.53 0.53
CA ILE A 17 -12.78 -12.09 0.73
C ILE A 17 -13.31 -11.71 2.12
N VAL A 18 -12.39 -11.36 3.04
CA VAL A 18 -12.72 -10.96 4.41
C VAL A 18 -12.68 -9.44 4.52
N GLY A 19 -13.86 -8.85 4.74
CA GLY A 19 -14.10 -7.41 4.68
C GLY A 19 -14.65 -6.99 3.32
N PHE A 20 -15.85 -6.39 3.31
CA PHE A 20 -16.55 -5.99 2.07
C PHE A 20 -16.95 -4.52 2.12
N GLY A 21 -15.93 -3.67 2.36
CA GLY A 21 -15.99 -2.24 2.09
C GLY A 21 -15.44 -1.95 0.70
N SER A 22 -15.16 -0.68 0.39
CA SER A 22 -14.71 -0.24 -0.95
C SER A 22 -13.50 -1.00 -1.50
N ALA A 23 -12.60 -1.48 -0.63
CA ALA A 23 -11.45 -2.29 -1.06
C ALA A 23 -11.87 -3.74 -1.40
N GLY A 24 -12.72 -4.37 -0.57
CA GLY A 24 -13.22 -5.72 -0.81
C GLY A 24 -14.16 -5.78 -2.00
N GLU A 25 -15.03 -4.79 -2.18
CA GLU A 25 -15.91 -4.66 -3.35
C GLU A 25 -15.08 -4.58 -4.63
N ARG A 26 -14.09 -3.68 -4.68
CA ARG A 26 -13.17 -3.57 -5.82
C ARG A 26 -12.38 -4.86 -6.08
N ALA A 27 -11.90 -5.52 -5.01
CA ALA A 27 -11.22 -6.81 -5.15
C ALA A 27 -12.10 -7.84 -5.82
N PHE A 28 -13.34 -7.98 -5.37
CA PHE A 28 -14.33 -8.88 -5.96
C PHE A 28 -14.60 -8.55 -7.43
N GLU A 29 -14.86 -7.27 -7.75
CA GLU A 29 -15.14 -6.83 -9.12
C GLU A 29 -14.01 -7.19 -10.08
N VAL A 30 -12.78 -6.83 -9.74
CA VAL A 30 -11.61 -7.08 -10.59
C VAL A 30 -11.31 -8.58 -10.71
N LEU A 31 -11.36 -9.32 -9.60
CA LEU A 31 -11.12 -10.77 -9.62
C LEU A 31 -12.18 -11.51 -10.46
N ARG A 32 -13.46 -11.12 -10.37
CA ARG A 32 -14.54 -11.67 -11.18
C ARG A 32 -14.37 -11.37 -12.68
N GLU A 33 -13.84 -10.19 -13.02
CA GLU A 33 -13.50 -9.88 -14.42
C GLU A 33 -12.35 -10.75 -14.94
N LEU A 34 -11.32 -10.98 -14.10
CA LEU A 34 -10.13 -11.77 -14.46
C LEU A 34 -10.39 -13.28 -14.47
N ARG A 35 -11.31 -13.75 -13.63
CA ARG A 35 -11.71 -15.15 -13.47
C ARG A 35 -13.24 -15.25 -13.34
N PRO A 36 -13.97 -15.21 -14.47
CA PRO A 36 -15.45 -15.22 -14.44
C PRO A 36 -16.06 -16.52 -13.91
N ASP A 37 -15.30 -17.60 -13.92
CA ASP A 37 -15.63 -18.93 -13.41
C ASP A 37 -15.27 -19.14 -11.94
N ALA A 38 -14.59 -18.18 -11.30
CA ALA A 38 -14.19 -18.30 -9.91
C ALA A 38 -15.38 -18.29 -8.94
N GLU A 39 -15.28 -19.06 -7.87
CA GLU A 39 -16.21 -19.04 -6.74
C GLU A 39 -15.74 -18.07 -5.66
N PHE A 40 -16.66 -17.28 -5.13
CA PHE A 40 -16.35 -16.29 -4.09
C PHE A 40 -17.15 -16.52 -2.82
N LEU A 41 -16.45 -16.48 -1.68
CA LEU A 41 -17.05 -16.33 -0.34
C LEU A 41 -16.71 -14.95 0.20
N VAL A 42 -17.73 -14.16 0.52
CA VAL A 42 -17.56 -12.83 1.13
C VAL A 42 -17.93 -12.90 2.61
N VAL A 43 -16.97 -12.55 3.47
CA VAL A 43 -17.19 -12.43 4.92
C VAL A 43 -17.35 -10.96 5.29
N SER A 44 -18.53 -10.57 5.76
CA SER A 44 -18.83 -9.18 6.15
C SER A 44 -19.67 -9.13 7.43
N ARG A 45 -19.22 -8.39 8.44
CA ARG A 45 -19.94 -8.24 9.72
C ARG A 45 -21.36 -7.68 9.57
N ASN A 46 -21.54 -6.79 8.61
CA ASN A 46 -22.84 -6.17 8.33
C ASN A 46 -23.69 -6.96 7.33
N GLY A 47 -23.16 -8.09 6.85
CA GLY A 47 -23.67 -8.78 5.68
C GLY A 47 -23.25 -8.08 4.39
N ALA A 48 -23.17 -8.83 3.30
CA ALA A 48 -22.96 -8.31 1.96
C ALA A 48 -24.12 -8.78 1.09
N ALA A 49 -24.71 -7.87 0.32
CA ALA A 49 -25.72 -8.17 -0.67
C ALA A 49 -25.13 -7.96 -2.06
N GLY A 50 -25.39 -8.90 -2.97
CA GLY A 50 -24.90 -8.83 -4.34
C GLY A 50 -25.02 -10.18 -5.05
N GLU A 51 -24.69 -10.21 -6.32
CA GLU A 51 -24.70 -11.41 -7.14
C GLU A 51 -23.27 -11.89 -7.44
N GLY A 52 -23.10 -13.20 -7.60
CA GLY A 52 -21.82 -13.79 -7.97
C GLY A 52 -20.92 -14.15 -6.80
N PHE A 53 -21.41 -14.12 -5.56
CA PHE A 53 -20.69 -14.60 -4.37
C PHE A 53 -21.65 -15.19 -3.33
N ARG A 54 -21.13 -16.08 -2.50
CA ARG A 54 -21.77 -16.48 -1.23
C ARG A 54 -21.41 -15.48 -0.14
N SER A 55 -22.36 -15.10 0.74
CA SER A 55 -22.12 -14.13 1.81
C SER A 55 -22.33 -14.80 3.16
N THR A 56 -21.42 -14.52 4.11
CA THR A 56 -21.50 -14.97 5.51
C THR A 56 -21.03 -13.88 6.48
N ARG A 57 -21.32 -14.08 7.77
CA ARG A 57 -20.79 -13.27 8.88
C ARG A 57 -19.75 -14.01 9.70
N SER A 58 -19.61 -15.32 9.51
CA SER A 58 -18.68 -16.17 10.26
C SER A 58 -17.35 -16.33 9.54
N LEU A 59 -16.25 -16.17 10.27
CA LEU A 59 -14.91 -16.50 9.77
C LEU A 59 -14.68 -18.02 9.70
N ASP A 60 -15.45 -18.81 10.47
CA ASP A 60 -15.34 -20.29 10.44
C ASP A 60 -15.72 -20.85 9.06
N ASP A 61 -16.62 -20.14 8.32
CA ASP A 61 -17.02 -20.51 6.98
C ASP A 61 -15.87 -20.38 5.95
N VAL A 62 -14.83 -19.59 6.25
CA VAL A 62 -13.64 -19.49 5.39
C VAL A 62 -12.91 -20.83 5.33
N VAL A 63 -12.77 -21.48 6.48
CA VAL A 63 -12.11 -22.80 6.58
C VAL A 63 -12.96 -23.87 5.89
N ALA A 64 -14.29 -23.85 6.12
CA ALA A 64 -15.23 -24.77 5.47
C ALA A 64 -15.37 -24.57 3.97
N PHE A 65 -15.06 -23.39 3.48
CA PHE A 65 -15.06 -23.06 2.06
C PHE A 65 -13.86 -23.64 1.30
N GLU A 66 -12.76 -23.94 2.02
CA GLU A 66 -11.50 -24.45 1.46
C GLU A 66 -11.00 -23.59 0.27
N PRO A 67 -10.75 -22.27 0.45
CA PRO A 67 -10.36 -21.38 -0.64
C PRO A 67 -8.97 -21.72 -1.18
N ASP A 68 -8.71 -21.39 -2.46
CA ASP A 68 -7.38 -21.40 -3.07
C ASP A 68 -6.58 -20.13 -2.71
N ALA A 69 -7.29 -19.06 -2.30
CA ALA A 69 -6.69 -17.80 -1.85
C ALA A 69 -7.60 -17.06 -0.87
N VAL A 70 -6.98 -16.30 0.04
CA VAL A 70 -7.69 -15.44 1.00
C VAL A 70 -7.31 -13.98 0.76
N VAL A 71 -8.30 -13.08 0.73
CA VAL A 71 -8.14 -11.64 0.61
C VAL A 71 -8.56 -10.97 1.92
N LEU A 72 -7.64 -10.28 2.60
CA LEU A 72 -7.92 -9.50 3.80
C LEU A 72 -8.09 -8.02 3.43
N ALA A 73 -9.34 -7.58 3.24
CA ALA A 73 -9.71 -6.22 2.86
C ALA A 73 -10.41 -5.43 3.99
N GLY A 74 -10.42 -5.99 5.20
CA GLY A 74 -10.92 -5.33 6.41
C GLY A 74 -9.95 -4.30 6.99
N PRO A 75 -10.35 -3.59 8.08
CA PRO A 75 -9.51 -2.62 8.77
C PRO A 75 -8.17 -3.22 9.23
N ALA A 76 -7.11 -2.41 9.17
CA ALA A 76 -5.77 -2.82 9.56
C ALA A 76 -5.68 -3.27 11.04
N THR A 77 -6.51 -2.68 11.90
CA THR A 77 -6.60 -2.97 13.33
C THR A 77 -7.14 -4.37 13.66
N THR A 78 -7.79 -5.05 12.71
CA THR A 78 -8.46 -6.35 12.98
C THR A 78 -7.75 -7.54 12.35
N ARG A 79 -6.67 -7.34 11.59
CA ARG A 79 -6.05 -8.40 10.75
C ARG A 79 -5.47 -9.54 11.55
N ALA A 80 -4.74 -9.23 12.63
CA ALA A 80 -4.18 -10.27 13.51
C ALA A 80 -5.28 -11.15 14.13
N ASP A 81 -6.39 -10.55 14.56
CA ASP A 81 -7.51 -11.31 15.15
C ASP A 81 -8.23 -12.15 14.09
N VAL A 82 -8.42 -11.62 12.88
CA VAL A 82 -8.99 -12.38 11.76
C VAL A 82 -8.10 -13.59 11.43
N LEU A 83 -6.78 -13.40 11.33
CA LEU A 83 -5.85 -14.50 11.05
C LEU A 83 -5.84 -15.54 12.18
N ARG A 84 -5.88 -15.13 13.45
CA ARG A 84 -5.98 -16.06 14.58
C ARG A 84 -7.26 -16.90 14.53
N GLN A 85 -8.38 -16.28 14.16
CA GLN A 85 -9.66 -16.97 14.10
C GLN A 85 -9.75 -17.93 12.91
N ILE A 86 -9.24 -17.53 11.73
CA ILE A 86 -9.18 -18.42 10.56
C ILE A 86 -8.22 -19.60 10.84
N GLY A 87 -7.18 -19.38 11.66
CA GLY A 87 -6.18 -20.39 11.99
C GLY A 87 -5.10 -20.57 10.92
N ALA A 88 -4.42 -21.70 10.92
CA ALA A 88 -3.29 -21.97 10.03
C ALA A 88 -3.74 -22.04 8.57
N LEU A 89 -3.26 -21.10 7.78
CA LEU A 89 -3.52 -21.04 6.34
C LEU A 89 -2.46 -21.86 5.58
N THR A 90 -2.90 -22.52 4.52
CA THR A 90 -2.04 -23.25 3.58
C THR A 90 -2.02 -22.64 2.19
N VAL A 91 -2.80 -21.58 1.98
CA VAL A 91 -3.02 -20.90 0.72
C VAL A 91 -2.50 -19.46 0.75
N PRO A 92 -2.12 -18.88 -0.39
CA PRO A 92 -1.66 -17.50 -0.46
C PRO A 92 -2.69 -16.51 0.09
N VAL A 93 -2.19 -15.44 0.75
CA VAL A 93 -3.01 -14.38 1.29
C VAL A 93 -2.67 -13.05 0.62
N PHE A 94 -3.68 -12.36 0.14
CA PHE A 94 -3.58 -10.95 -0.23
C PHE A 94 -4.02 -10.09 0.95
N ILE A 95 -3.20 -9.12 1.34
CA ILE A 95 -3.53 -8.19 2.41
C ILE A 95 -3.58 -6.77 1.84
N GLU A 96 -4.71 -6.07 2.01
CA GLU A 96 -4.80 -4.66 1.68
C GLU A 96 -3.88 -3.80 2.56
N LYS A 97 -3.37 -2.70 1.99
CA LYS A 97 -2.52 -1.76 2.73
C LYS A 97 -3.30 -1.00 3.85
N PRO A 98 -2.58 -0.53 4.88
CA PRO A 98 -1.25 -0.93 5.31
C PRO A 98 -1.26 -2.36 5.87
N LEU A 99 -0.11 -3.00 6.02
CA LEU A 99 -0.02 -4.39 6.51
C LEU A 99 -0.73 -4.59 7.85
N ALA A 100 -0.59 -3.65 8.76
CA ALA A 100 -1.25 -3.60 10.06
C ALA A 100 -1.35 -2.14 10.54
N HIS A 101 -1.92 -1.93 11.71
CA HIS A 101 -2.07 -0.61 12.33
C HIS A 101 -0.78 -0.13 13.02
N THR A 102 -0.04 -1.06 13.64
CA THR A 102 1.24 -0.81 14.32
C THR A 102 2.31 -1.76 13.81
N LEU A 103 3.58 -1.45 14.07
CA LEU A 103 4.68 -2.38 13.76
C LEU A 103 4.56 -3.68 14.58
N GLY A 104 4.15 -3.58 15.84
CA GLY A 104 3.91 -4.77 16.69
C GLY A 104 2.85 -5.70 16.09
N ASP A 105 1.72 -5.15 15.63
CA ASP A 105 0.68 -5.94 14.95
C ASP A 105 1.18 -6.53 13.64
N ALA A 106 2.04 -5.81 12.90
CA ALA A 106 2.61 -6.33 11.66
C ALA A 106 3.51 -7.55 11.90
N VAL A 107 4.31 -7.55 12.97
CA VAL A 107 5.10 -8.71 13.38
C VAL A 107 4.19 -9.90 13.66
N VAL A 108 3.11 -9.70 14.41
CA VAL A 108 2.12 -10.74 14.68
C VAL A 108 1.45 -11.26 13.40
N VAL A 109 1.09 -10.37 12.48
CA VAL A 109 0.51 -10.77 11.17
C VAL A 109 1.50 -11.63 10.38
N VAL A 110 2.78 -11.25 10.34
CA VAL A 110 3.84 -12.02 9.65
C VAL A 110 4.01 -13.40 10.29
N GLU A 111 4.04 -13.48 11.61
CA GLU A 111 4.13 -14.76 12.33
C GLU A 111 2.93 -15.68 12.05
N LEU A 112 1.71 -15.11 12.03
CA LEU A 112 0.48 -15.87 11.75
C LEU A 112 0.38 -16.36 10.31
N LEU A 113 0.97 -15.65 9.34
CA LEU A 113 1.07 -16.12 7.96
C LEU A 113 1.98 -17.35 7.83
N GLY A 114 3.00 -17.47 8.69
CA GLY A 114 3.84 -18.65 8.80
C GLY A 114 4.31 -19.19 7.44
N PRO A 115 3.93 -20.44 7.08
CA PRO A 115 4.42 -21.10 5.86
C PRO A 115 3.94 -20.46 4.55
N VAL A 116 2.91 -19.61 4.59
CA VAL A 116 2.39 -18.93 3.39
C VAL A 116 2.94 -17.53 3.20
N LEU A 117 3.80 -17.05 4.11
CA LEU A 117 4.35 -15.69 4.11
C LEU A 117 4.97 -15.32 2.76
N GLU A 118 5.87 -16.16 2.24
CA GLU A 118 6.59 -15.92 0.98
C GLU A 118 5.70 -16.05 -0.27
N ARG A 119 4.48 -16.53 -0.09
CA ARG A 119 3.46 -16.66 -1.14
C ARG A 119 2.30 -15.69 -0.93
N SER A 120 2.47 -14.70 -0.06
CA SER A 120 1.44 -13.71 0.25
C SER A 120 1.85 -12.33 -0.26
N GLN A 121 0.88 -11.55 -0.76
CA GLN A 121 1.10 -10.26 -1.41
C GLN A 121 0.41 -9.13 -0.65
N LEU A 122 1.12 -8.01 -0.52
CA LEU A 122 0.59 -6.79 0.09
C LEU A 122 0.06 -5.82 -0.99
N GLY A 123 -1.01 -5.09 -0.67
CA GLY A 123 -1.80 -4.27 -1.60
C GLY A 123 -1.23 -2.88 -1.92
N TYR A 124 0.07 -2.73 -2.15
CA TYR A 124 0.64 -1.47 -2.66
C TYR A 124 0.54 -1.38 -4.18
N ASN A 125 -0.67 -1.11 -4.67
CA ASN A 125 -1.01 -1.09 -6.09
C ASN A 125 -0.20 -0.08 -6.94
N LEU A 126 0.35 0.98 -6.34
CA LEU A 126 1.14 1.96 -7.10
C LEU A 126 2.45 1.38 -7.65
N ARG A 127 2.98 0.28 -7.08
CA ARG A 127 4.11 -0.46 -7.68
C ARG A 127 3.79 -1.08 -9.05
N PHE A 128 2.52 -1.06 -9.46
CA PHE A 128 2.02 -1.51 -10.75
C PHE A 128 1.67 -0.36 -11.71
N SER A 129 1.91 0.89 -11.32
CA SER A 129 1.75 2.04 -12.22
C SER A 129 2.87 2.06 -13.24
N GLU A 130 2.52 2.05 -14.52
CA GLU A 130 3.49 2.07 -15.62
C GLU A 130 4.42 3.29 -15.53
N SER A 131 3.87 4.47 -15.23
CA SER A 131 4.65 5.68 -15.08
C SER A 131 5.57 5.67 -13.87
N LEU A 132 5.13 5.11 -12.73
CA LEU A 132 5.98 5.00 -11.54
C LEU A 132 7.08 3.96 -11.73
N VAL A 133 6.78 2.84 -12.39
CA VAL A 133 7.78 1.83 -12.78
C VAL A 133 8.83 2.44 -13.70
N ALA A 134 8.42 3.17 -14.74
CA ALA A 134 9.34 3.83 -15.66
C ALA A 134 10.20 4.87 -14.94
N PHE A 135 9.61 5.70 -14.06
CA PHE A 135 10.37 6.66 -13.25
C PHE A 135 11.42 5.95 -12.38
N ARG A 136 11.05 4.88 -11.67
CA ARG A 136 11.98 4.07 -10.88
C ARG A 136 13.12 3.51 -11.73
N ASP A 137 12.79 2.94 -12.89
CA ASP A 137 13.78 2.27 -13.75
C ASP A 137 14.78 3.26 -14.33
N ILE A 138 14.36 4.48 -14.66
CA ILE A 138 15.25 5.56 -15.10
C ILE A 138 16.16 5.99 -13.94
N VAL A 139 15.60 6.20 -12.74
CA VAL A 139 16.38 6.58 -11.54
C VAL A 139 17.39 5.52 -11.19
N ARG A 140 16.98 4.25 -11.08
CA ARG A 140 17.85 3.13 -10.72
C ARG A 140 18.84 2.74 -11.81
N GLY A 141 18.47 2.97 -13.07
CA GLY A 141 19.34 2.72 -14.21
C GLY A 141 20.51 3.69 -14.32
N GLY A 142 20.53 4.76 -13.52
CA GLY A 142 21.61 5.74 -13.47
C GLY A 142 21.77 6.53 -14.76
N GLN A 143 20.75 6.60 -15.61
CA GLN A 143 20.81 7.29 -16.90
C GLN A 143 21.24 8.77 -16.78
N PHE A 144 20.91 9.41 -15.66
CA PHE A 144 21.24 10.81 -15.38
C PHE A 144 22.28 10.96 -14.27
N GLY A 145 23.08 9.91 -14.03
CA GLY A 145 24.03 9.86 -12.93
C GLY A 145 23.37 9.55 -11.58
N ARG A 146 24.12 9.74 -10.53
CA ARG A 146 23.68 9.50 -9.15
C ARG A 146 22.56 10.48 -8.75
N VAL A 147 21.61 9.99 -7.97
CA VAL A 147 20.63 10.87 -7.30
C VAL A 147 21.35 11.66 -6.20
N GLU A 148 21.20 12.97 -6.22
CA GLU A 148 21.75 13.88 -5.21
C GLU A 148 20.74 14.20 -4.12
N ARG A 149 19.47 14.40 -4.51
CA ARG A 149 18.35 14.58 -3.58
C ARG A 149 17.02 14.24 -4.27
N PHE A 150 15.98 14.04 -3.44
CA PHE A 150 14.62 13.94 -3.95
C PHE A 150 13.61 14.74 -3.11
N SER A 151 12.45 15.02 -3.68
CA SER A 151 11.29 15.56 -2.97
C SER A 151 10.02 14.86 -3.44
N ALA A 152 9.12 14.60 -2.51
CA ALA A 152 7.82 14.01 -2.78
C ALA A 152 6.72 14.78 -2.05
N GLU A 153 5.59 14.93 -2.68
CA GLU A 153 4.42 15.56 -2.11
C GLU A 153 3.17 14.78 -2.50
N THR A 154 2.35 14.43 -1.50
CA THR A 154 1.02 13.87 -1.74
C THR A 154 0.03 14.51 -0.80
N ALA A 155 -0.98 15.13 -1.40
CA ALA A 155 -1.98 15.88 -0.68
C ALA A 155 -3.34 15.80 -1.37
N GLN A 156 -4.38 15.70 -0.56
CA GLN A 156 -5.76 15.77 -1.05
C GLN A 156 -6.69 16.08 0.10
N TYR A 157 -7.61 17.03 -0.10
CA TYR A 157 -8.58 17.41 0.92
C TYR A 157 -9.48 16.25 1.34
N LEU A 158 -9.39 15.84 2.59
CA LEU A 158 -10.03 14.62 3.10
C LEU A 158 -11.55 14.55 2.86
N PRO A 159 -12.34 15.64 3.07
CA PRO A 159 -13.77 15.62 2.78
C PRO A 159 -14.13 15.29 1.32
N ASP A 160 -13.22 15.55 0.38
CA ASP A 160 -13.47 15.29 -1.04
C ASP A 160 -13.08 13.87 -1.49
N TRP A 161 -12.51 13.05 -0.59
CA TRP A 161 -12.06 11.70 -0.95
C TRP A 161 -13.20 10.74 -1.31
N ARG A 162 -14.34 10.90 -0.64
CA ARG A 162 -15.49 9.99 -0.80
C ARG A 162 -16.78 10.82 -0.88
N PRO A 163 -17.14 11.31 -2.07
CA PRO A 163 -18.36 12.10 -2.24
C PRO A 163 -19.60 11.38 -1.67
N GLY A 164 -20.41 12.10 -0.90
CA GLY A 164 -21.61 11.57 -0.30
C GLY A 164 -21.43 10.78 1.00
N LYS A 165 -20.19 10.64 1.51
CA LYS A 165 -19.90 10.08 2.84
C LYS A 165 -19.35 11.17 3.75
N ASP A 166 -19.77 11.18 5.01
CA ASP A 166 -19.14 12.02 6.01
C ASP A 166 -17.73 11.51 6.27
N TYR A 167 -16.71 12.36 6.05
CA TYR A 167 -15.31 11.97 6.25
C TYR A 167 -15.00 11.59 7.69
N ARG A 168 -15.73 12.15 8.68
CA ARG A 168 -15.57 11.91 10.12
C ARG A 168 -15.84 10.45 10.50
N ASP A 169 -16.70 9.77 9.75
CA ASP A 169 -17.07 8.36 9.95
C ASP A 169 -16.14 7.38 9.21
N THR A 170 -15.15 7.92 8.48
CA THR A 170 -14.22 7.08 7.71
C THR A 170 -13.01 6.64 8.54
N VAL A 171 -12.38 5.55 8.13
CA VAL A 171 -11.10 5.09 8.72
C VAL A 171 -10.08 6.21 8.76
N SER A 172 -9.98 7.02 7.70
CA SER A 172 -8.96 8.07 7.55
C SER A 172 -9.00 9.12 8.66
N ALA A 173 -10.18 9.37 9.25
CA ALA A 173 -10.40 10.40 10.28
C ALA A 173 -10.22 9.88 11.71
N ARG A 174 -10.11 8.55 11.92
CA ARG A 174 -10.28 7.92 13.24
C ARG A 174 -9.07 7.10 13.66
N ALA A 175 -8.52 7.42 14.84
CA ALA A 175 -7.38 6.72 15.42
C ALA A 175 -7.70 5.26 15.77
N ASP A 176 -8.91 4.98 16.31
CA ASP A 176 -9.36 3.63 16.69
C ASP A 176 -9.50 2.67 15.49
N LEU A 177 -9.60 3.21 14.28
CA LEU A 177 -9.66 2.44 13.03
C LEU A 177 -8.31 2.39 12.29
N GLY A 178 -7.26 3.02 12.82
CA GLY A 178 -5.95 3.07 12.18
C GLY A 178 -5.85 4.15 11.11
N GLY A 179 -6.50 5.30 11.30
CA GLY A 179 -6.44 6.44 10.42
C GLY A 179 -5.16 7.27 10.57
N GLY A 180 -5.19 8.44 9.95
CA GLY A 180 -4.09 9.39 9.93
C GLY A 180 -3.35 9.41 8.60
N VAL A 181 -2.73 10.55 8.31
CA VAL A 181 -2.09 10.81 7.01
C VAL A 181 -0.97 9.83 6.70
N LEU A 182 -0.22 9.39 7.71
CA LEU A 182 0.90 8.45 7.54
C LEU A 182 0.44 7.06 7.10
N LEU A 183 -0.64 6.53 7.66
CA LEU A 183 -1.14 5.20 7.32
C LEU A 183 -1.99 5.21 6.05
N GLU A 184 -2.80 6.25 5.87
CA GLU A 184 -3.63 6.37 4.68
C GLU A 184 -2.81 6.63 3.41
N LEU A 185 -1.77 7.49 3.51
CA LEU A 185 -0.84 7.79 2.43
C LEU A 185 0.47 6.97 2.54
N SER A 186 0.39 5.73 3.05
CA SER A 186 1.55 4.85 3.21
C SER A 186 2.14 4.33 1.89
N HIS A 187 1.43 4.51 0.77
CA HIS A 187 1.99 4.26 -0.56
C HIS A 187 3.28 5.05 -0.81
N GLU A 188 3.32 6.28 -0.32
CA GLU A 188 4.45 7.19 -0.46
C GLU A 188 5.70 6.65 0.25
N LEU A 189 5.51 6.13 1.45
CA LEU A 189 6.60 5.50 2.19
C LEU A 189 7.09 4.23 1.49
N ASP A 190 6.16 3.46 0.91
CA ASP A 190 6.46 2.24 0.19
C ASP A 190 7.26 2.51 -1.09
N TYR A 191 6.71 3.33 -2.01
CA TYR A 191 7.36 3.51 -3.30
C TYR A 191 8.64 4.35 -3.22
N LEU A 192 8.78 5.28 -2.27
CA LEU A 192 10.01 6.04 -2.10
C LEU A 192 11.18 5.12 -1.67
N ARG A 193 10.93 4.17 -0.75
CA ARG A 193 11.91 3.13 -0.42
C ARG A 193 12.24 2.26 -1.64
N TRP A 194 11.21 1.86 -2.39
CA TRP A 194 11.35 1.04 -3.59
C TRP A 194 12.13 1.74 -4.72
N ILE A 195 12.04 3.08 -4.83
CA ILE A 195 12.75 3.87 -5.85
C ILE A 195 14.17 4.21 -5.40
N PHE A 196 14.33 4.78 -4.21
CA PHE A 196 15.58 5.40 -3.77
C PHE A 196 16.43 4.51 -2.85
N GLY A 197 15.87 3.45 -2.30
CA GLY A 197 16.53 2.55 -1.35
C GLY A 197 15.99 2.67 0.06
N GLU A 198 16.52 1.81 0.96
CA GLU A 198 16.12 1.79 2.36
C GLU A 198 16.56 3.06 3.08
N TRP A 199 15.75 3.52 4.03
CA TRP A 199 16.01 4.72 4.78
C TRP A 199 16.89 4.44 6.00
N ASP A 200 17.94 5.23 6.18
CA ASP A 200 18.82 5.11 7.35
C ASP A 200 18.29 5.91 8.53
N TRP A 201 17.73 7.07 8.25
CA TRP A 201 17.17 7.94 9.29
C TRP A 201 16.05 8.82 8.75
N VAL A 202 15.20 9.28 9.68
CA VAL A 202 14.19 10.32 9.44
C VAL A 202 14.28 11.42 10.49
N SER A 203 13.83 12.62 10.10
CA SER A 203 13.54 13.75 11.00
C SER A 203 12.18 14.32 10.57
N ALA A 204 11.23 14.45 11.50
CA ALA A 204 9.86 14.73 11.12
C ALA A 204 9.10 15.62 12.09
N TRP A 205 8.11 16.29 11.53
CA TRP A 205 7.00 16.89 12.24
C TRP A 205 5.69 16.25 11.74
N THR A 206 4.80 15.87 12.66
CA THR A 206 3.46 15.38 12.33
C THR A 206 2.44 16.04 13.25
N GLY A 207 1.22 16.24 12.80
CA GLY A 207 0.19 16.83 13.65
C GLY A 207 -1.03 17.30 12.88
N ARG A 208 -1.85 18.08 13.53
CA ARG A 208 -3.01 18.73 12.91
C ARG A 208 -2.70 20.19 12.65
N THR A 209 -2.86 20.58 11.37
CA THR A 209 -2.69 21.95 10.89
C THR A 209 -4.01 22.59 10.51
N SER A 210 -5.06 21.81 10.41
CA SER A 210 -6.37 22.24 9.93
C SER A 210 -7.46 22.21 10.99
N SER A 211 -8.65 22.70 10.62
CA SER A 211 -9.87 22.61 11.40
C SER A 211 -10.70 21.35 11.10
N LEU A 212 -10.13 20.34 10.44
CA LEU A 212 -10.81 19.07 10.23
C LEU A 212 -11.16 18.41 11.57
N GLU A 213 -12.37 17.91 11.68
CA GLU A 213 -12.88 17.21 12.87
C GLU A 213 -12.41 15.74 12.84
N ILE A 214 -11.12 15.54 13.14
CA ILE A 214 -10.45 14.23 13.16
C ILE A 214 -9.62 14.10 14.44
N ASP A 215 -9.32 12.89 14.88
CA ASP A 215 -8.52 12.61 16.08
C ASP A 215 -7.11 12.05 15.76
N VAL A 216 -6.69 12.19 14.49
CA VAL A 216 -5.42 11.74 13.94
C VAL A 216 -4.63 12.92 13.35
N GLU A 217 -3.39 12.69 12.94
CA GLU A 217 -2.60 13.67 12.20
C GLU A 217 -3.16 13.90 10.78
N ASP A 218 -3.28 15.17 10.37
CA ASP A 218 -3.66 15.56 9.01
C ASP A 218 -2.47 15.98 8.14
N THR A 219 -1.31 16.16 8.74
CA THR A 219 -0.10 16.64 8.06
C THR A 219 1.13 15.94 8.62
N ALA A 220 2.03 15.53 7.72
CA ALA A 220 3.36 15.03 8.05
C ALA A 220 4.40 15.63 7.11
N LEU A 221 5.45 16.21 7.69
CA LEU A 221 6.61 16.75 6.99
C LEU A 221 7.83 15.96 7.44
N VAL A 222 8.49 15.29 6.49
CA VAL A 222 9.55 14.32 6.80
C VAL A 222 10.79 14.61 5.96
N THR A 223 11.93 14.69 6.63
CA THR A 223 13.25 14.61 5.98
C THR A 223 13.78 13.20 6.13
N ILE A 224 14.29 12.65 5.04
CA ILE A 224 14.72 11.27 4.90
C ILE A 224 16.20 11.26 4.54
N GLY A 225 16.99 10.44 5.19
CA GLY A 225 18.38 10.18 4.81
C GLY A 225 18.57 8.75 4.35
N ILE A 226 19.29 8.60 3.23
CA ILE A 226 19.64 7.31 2.63
C ILE A 226 21.16 7.32 2.43
N GLU A 227 21.86 6.26 2.84
CA GLU A 227 23.29 6.11 2.62
C GLU A 227 23.59 6.11 1.12
N GLY A 228 24.58 6.89 0.71
CA GLY A 228 25.00 6.93 -0.68
C GLY A 228 26.01 5.84 -1.03
N ASP A 229 26.20 5.58 -2.30
CA ASP A 229 27.13 4.58 -2.82
C ASP A 229 28.60 4.85 -2.45
N GLN A 230 28.91 6.07 -2.01
CA GLN A 230 30.24 6.49 -1.56
C GLN A 230 30.17 6.88 -0.09
N ALA A 231 31.16 6.49 0.69
CA ALA A 231 31.20 6.65 2.15
C ALA A 231 31.01 8.08 2.69
N GLU A 232 31.15 9.10 1.85
CA GLU A 232 31.01 10.52 2.23
C GLU A 232 29.76 11.19 1.63
N THR A 233 28.97 10.47 0.83
CA THR A 233 27.77 11.00 0.17
C THR A 233 26.53 10.43 0.78
N GLN A 234 25.52 11.25 0.94
CA GLN A 234 24.21 10.86 1.43
C GLN A 234 23.13 11.43 0.52
N VAL A 235 22.14 10.64 0.16
CA VAL A 235 20.95 11.13 -0.52
C VAL A 235 19.97 11.64 0.54
N VAL A 236 19.53 12.90 0.40
CA VAL A 236 18.54 13.47 1.31
C VAL A 236 17.25 13.73 0.57
N GLY A 237 16.15 13.22 1.11
CA GLY A 237 14.82 13.41 0.59
C GLY A 237 13.92 14.23 1.52
N GLN A 238 12.88 14.82 0.92
CA GLN A 238 11.78 15.45 1.63
C GLN A 238 10.47 14.81 1.21
N LEU A 239 9.60 14.54 2.19
CA LEU A 239 8.24 14.05 1.95
C LEU A 239 7.24 14.94 2.69
N SER A 240 6.25 15.44 1.97
CA SER A 240 5.10 16.16 2.50
C SER A 240 3.83 15.37 2.23
N LEU A 241 3.07 15.09 3.29
CA LEU A 241 1.79 14.41 3.24
C LEU A 241 0.74 15.25 3.94
N ASP A 242 -0.42 15.48 3.32
CA ASP A 242 -1.51 16.15 4.00
C ASP A 242 -2.92 15.81 3.50
N PHE A 243 -3.92 16.04 4.39
CA PHE A 243 -5.36 15.96 4.14
C PHE A 243 -6.00 17.33 3.89
N VAL A 244 -5.20 18.37 3.72
CA VAL A 244 -5.63 19.78 3.84
C VAL A 244 -5.69 20.47 2.49
N ARG A 245 -4.82 20.10 1.57
CA ARG A 245 -4.66 20.74 0.26
C ARG A 245 -5.88 20.49 -0.63
N ARG A 246 -6.38 21.56 -1.23
CA ARG A 246 -7.61 21.54 -2.04
C ARG A 246 -7.39 21.06 -3.47
N ASP A 247 -6.25 21.37 -4.05
CA ASP A 247 -5.82 20.83 -5.34
C ASP A 247 -5.07 19.52 -5.10
N LYS A 248 -5.66 18.42 -5.54
CA LYS A 248 -5.06 17.08 -5.38
C LYS A 248 -3.69 17.04 -6.06
N THR A 249 -2.68 16.60 -5.32
CA THR A 249 -1.32 16.40 -5.84
C THR A 249 -0.75 15.04 -5.43
N ARG A 250 0.11 14.49 -6.26
CA ARG A 250 0.99 13.34 -5.99
C ARG A 250 2.18 13.43 -6.92
N THR A 251 3.31 13.89 -6.43
CA THR A 251 4.50 14.14 -7.25
C THR A 251 5.76 13.62 -6.58
N VAL A 252 6.73 13.18 -7.40
CA VAL A 252 8.09 12.89 -6.96
C VAL A 252 9.06 13.58 -7.93
N THR A 253 10.04 14.28 -7.38
CA THR A 253 11.13 14.89 -8.15
C THR A 253 12.44 14.31 -7.67
N ALA A 254 13.23 13.75 -8.60
CA ALA A 254 14.60 13.31 -8.36
C ALA A 254 15.58 14.29 -9.06
N VAL A 255 16.49 14.85 -8.28
CA VAL A 255 17.59 15.67 -8.81
C VAL A 255 18.83 14.79 -8.90
N CYS A 256 19.32 14.60 -10.11
CA CYS A 256 20.48 13.78 -10.44
C CYS A 256 21.63 14.66 -10.96
N GLU A 257 22.83 14.10 -11.06
CA GLU A 257 24.04 14.81 -11.49
C GLU A 257 23.90 15.51 -12.86
N SER A 258 23.16 14.91 -13.79
CA SER A 258 23.03 15.43 -15.17
C SER A 258 21.59 15.71 -15.61
N GLY A 259 20.62 15.71 -14.69
CA GLY A 259 19.23 16.03 -15.02
C GLY A 259 18.31 15.98 -13.82
N THR A 260 17.09 16.49 -14.02
CA THR A 260 16.02 16.41 -13.02
C THR A 260 14.85 15.66 -13.62
N LEU A 261 14.40 14.61 -12.92
CA LEU A 261 13.21 13.84 -13.28
C LEU A 261 12.04 14.22 -12.40
N ARG A 262 10.83 14.21 -12.96
CA ARG A 262 9.60 14.38 -12.22
C ARG A 262 8.57 13.32 -12.63
N TRP A 263 7.98 12.70 -11.65
CA TRP A 263 6.77 11.89 -11.80
C TRP A 263 5.59 12.64 -11.22
N ASP A 264 4.48 12.67 -11.95
CA ASP A 264 3.19 13.16 -11.50
C ASP A 264 2.19 11.99 -11.52
N GLY A 265 1.79 11.53 -10.33
CA GLY A 265 0.90 10.38 -10.17
C GLY A 265 -0.59 10.72 -10.37
N ILE A 266 -0.95 11.99 -10.58
CA ILE A 266 -2.32 12.39 -10.93
C ILE A 266 -2.52 12.31 -12.43
N SER A 267 -1.59 12.89 -13.20
CA SER A 267 -1.59 12.83 -14.67
C SER A 267 -0.98 11.55 -15.23
N GLY A 268 -0.26 10.77 -14.41
CA GLY A 268 0.46 9.57 -14.85
C GLY A 268 1.67 9.89 -15.73
N THR A 269 2.31 11.06 -15.56
CA THR A 269 3.40 11.50 -16.45
C THR A 269 4.76 11.34 -15.80
N VAL A 270 5.77 11.00 -16.63
CA VAL A 270 7.20 11.11 -16.31
C VAL A 270 7.81 12.17 -17.21
N GLU A 271 8.48 13.13 -16.61
CA GLU A 271 9.12 14.24 -17.31
C GLU A 271 10.59 14.35 -16.90
N ILE A 272 11.39 14.87 -17.82
CA ILE A 272 12.80 15.19 -17.60
C ILE A 272 13.12 16.62 -17.99
N ASN A 273 14.04 17.24 -17.22
CA ASN A 273 14.72 18.46 -17.57
C ASN A 273 16.23 18.21 -17.59
N GLU A 274 16.85 18.35 -18.76
CA GLU A 274 18.31 18.23 -18.96
C GLU A 274 18.95 19.63 -18.98
N PRO A 275 20.21 19.78 -18.51
CA PRO A 275 20.88 21.09 -18.43
C PRO A 275 20.99 21.82 -19.77
N SER A 276 21.02 21.09 -20.89
CA SER A 276 21.06 21.64 -22.26
C SER A 276 19.70 22.11 -22.76
N GLU A 277 18.62 21.75 -22.07
CA GLU A 277 17.25 22.05 -22.49
C GLU A 277 16.57 23.01 -21.51
N SER A 278 15.93 24.04 -22.04
CA SER A 278 15.18 25.03 -21.22
C SER A 278 13.77 24.59 -20.86
N ARG A 279 13.35 23.39 -21.22
CA ARG A 279 11.99 22.89 -21.06
C ARG A 279 11.95 21.46 -20.52
N TRP A 280 10.91 21.16 -19.74
CA TRP A 280 10.56 19.80 -19.39
C TRP A 280 10.08 19.04 -20.64
N LYS A 281 10.56 17.82 -20.78
CA LYS A 281 10.18 16.89 -21.84
C LYS A 281 9.44 15.70 -21.22
N THR A 282 8.22 15.46 -21.65
CA THR A 282 7.47 14.28 -21.25
C THR A 282 8.07 13.04 -21.93
N LEU A 283 8.45 12.05 -21.12
CA LEU A 283 8.98 10.76 -21.56
C LEU A 283 7.88 9.71 -21.70
N LEU A 284 6.90 9.74 -20.79
CA LEU A 284 5.81 8.78 -20.73
C LEU A 284 4.57 9.39 -20.12
N THR A 285 3.41 8.93 -20.58
CA THR A 285 2.10 9.17 -19.96
C THR A 285 1.39 7.83 -19.79
N ASP A 286 0.99 7.52 -18.56
CA ASP A 286 0.31 6.27 -18.15
C ASP A 286 -1.18 6.26 -18.57
N SER A 287 -1.74 5.08 -18.72
CA SER A 287 -3.15 4.86 -19.05
C SER A 287 -4.14 5.05 -17.89
N GLY A 288 -3.65 5.29 -16.66
CA GLY A 288 -4.45 5.67 -15.49
C GLY A 288 -4.58 4.60 -14.38
N SER A 289 -5.19 5.01 -13.27
CA SER A 289 -5.17 4.26 -12.00
C SER A 289 -5.94 2.92 -12.01
N GLN A 290 -6.91 2.71 -12.88
CA GLN A 290 -7.62 1.43 -12.95
C GLN A 290 -6.73 0.29 -13.45
N SER A 291 -5.73 0.59 -14.29
CA SER A 291 -4.74 -0.38 -14.74
C SER A 291 -3.92 -0.95 -13.58
N THR A 292 -3.61 -0.15 -12.55
CA THR A 292 -2.80 -0.58 -11.40
C THR A 292 -3.49 -1.66 -10.56
N TYR A 293 -4.79 -1.54 -10.32
CA TYR A 293 -5.54 -2.56 -9.58
C TYR A 293 -5.64 -3.86 -10.36
N ARG A 294 -5.91 -3.78 -11.66
CA ARG A 294 -5.95 -4.96 -12.51
C ARG A 294 -4.60 -5.67 -12.54
N ALA A 295 -3.50 -4.93 -12.76
CA ALA A 295 -2.16 -5.49 -12.77
C ALA A 295 -1.75 -6.09 -11.41
N GLN A 296 -2.15 -5.47 -10.30
CA GLN A 296 -1.96 -6.01 -8.95
C GLN A 296 -2.66 -7.37 -8.78
N TRP A 297 -3.91 -7.50 -9.23
CA TRP A 297 -4.64 -8.76 -9.13
C TRP A 297 -4.13 -9.81 -10.10
N ASP A 298 -3.72 -9.46 -11.31
CA ASP A 298 -3.03 -10.37 -12.24
C ASP A 298 -1.73 -10.92 -11.62
N SER A 299 -0.97 -10.06 -10.92
CA SER A 299 0.22 -10.47 -10.18
C SER A 299 -0.12 -11.47 -9.06
N PHE A 300 -1.12 -11.17 -8.24
CA PHE A 300 -1.53 -12.07 -7.16
C PHE A 300 -2.08 -13.40 -7.69
N LEU A 301 -2.87 -13.39 -8.75
CA LEU A 301 -3.33 -14.61 -9.43
C LEU A 301 -2.14 -15.45 -9.94
N SER A 302 -1.07 -14.81 -10.42
CA SER A 302 0.15 -15.54 -10.79
C SER A 302 0.86 -16.18 -9.59
N VAL A 303 0.78 -15.57 -8.40
CA VAL A 303 1.26 -16.20 -7.15
C VAL A 303 0.42 -17.43 -6.82
N VAL A 304 -0.91 -17.32 -6.91
CA VAL A 304 -1.84 -18.40 -6.56
C VAL A 304 -1.72 -19.58 -7.56
N GLU A 305 -1.79 -19.30 -8.85
CA GLU A 305 -1.93 -20.32 -9.90
C GLU A 305 -0.59 -20.90 -10.35
N LYS A 306 0.49 -20.10 -10.30
CA LYS A 306 1.80 -20.46 -10.89
C LYS A 306 2.90 -20.56 -9.83
N GLY A 307 2.63 -20.17 -8.58
CA GLY A 307 3.64 -20.12 -7.53
C GLY A 307 4.72 -19.04 -7.76
N SER A 308 4.39 -17.98 -8.50
CA SER A 308 5.30 -16.86 -8.71
C SER A 308 5.60 -16.16 -7.39
N ALA A 309 6.76 -15.50 -7.28
CA ALA A 309 7.04 -14.63 -6.15
C ALA A 309 6.12 -13.39 -6.16
N PRO A 310 5.61 -12.95 -5.00
CA PRO A 310 4.83 -11.71 -4.92
C PRO A 310 5.69 -10.49 -5.26
N LEU A 311 5.15 -9.54 -6.02
CA LEU A 311 5.87 -8.29 -6.34
C LEU A 311 6.03 -7.39 -5.11
N VAL A 312 5.08 -7.44 -4.19
CA VAL A 312 5.07 -6.67 -2.94
C VAL A 312 5.00 -7.66 -1.79
N ALA A 313 6.12 -7.86 -1.12
CA ALA A 313 6.24 -8.80 0.00
C ALA A 313 5.68 -8.20 1.30
N MET A 314 5.39 -9.05 2.28
CA MET A 314 4.98 -8.59 3.61
C MET A 314 6.09 -7.82 4.34
N SER A 315 7.35 -8.13 4.06
CA SER A 315 8.52 -7.38 4.57
C SER A 315 8.52 -5.91 4.15
N ASP A 316 7.98 -5.57 2.97
CA ASP A 316 7.79 -4.17 2.55
C ASP A 316 6.83 -3.44 3.50
N GLY A 317 5.74 -4.11 3.90
CA GLY A 317 4.78 -3.55 4.85
C GLY A 317 5.36 -3.35 6.25
N VAL A 318 6.17 -4.30 6.72
CA VAL A 318 6.91 -4.17 7.99
C VAL A 318 7.85 -2.96 7.94
N ALA A 319 8.58 -2.80 6.85
CA ALA A 319 9.51 -1.69 6.69
C ALA A 319 8.79 -0.33 6.60
N VAL A 320 7.62 -0.26 5.95
CA VAL A 320 6.77 0.94 5.94
C VAL A 320 6.30 1.29 7.36
N LEU A 321 5.83 0.32 8.14
CA LEU A 321 5.37 0.59 9.51
C LEU A 321 6.52 0.97 10.45
N ARG A 322 7.72 0.42 10.23
CA ARG A 322 8.95 0.88 10.93
C ARG A 322 9.25 2.34 10.62
N ALA A 323 9.09 2.76 9.36
CA ALA A 323 9.24 4.16 8.98
C ALA A 323 8.17 5.04 9.64
N VAL A 324 6.90 4.61 9.71
CA VAL A 324 5.82 5.33 10.41
C VAL A 324 6.15 5.52 11.89
N GLU A 325 6.61 4.48 12.59
CA GLU A 325 7.01 4.61 14.00
C GLU A 325 8.19 5.54 14.18
N ALA A 326 9.22 5.45 13.31
CA ALA A 326 10.38 6.35 13.38
C ALA A 326 9.97 7.82 13.14
N ILE A 327 9.03 8.08 12.22
CA ILE A 327 8.47 9.41 11.95
C ILE A 327 7.74 9.94 13.19
N ARG A 328 6.86 9.15 13.81
CA ARG A 328 6.14 9.53 15.03
C ARG A 328 7.11 9.80 16.19
N HIS A 329 8.08 8.92 16.38
CA HIS A 329 9.10 9.07 17.41
C HIS A 329 9.97 10.33 17.20
N SER A 330 10.32 10.66 15.94
CA SER A 330 11.03 11.90 15.62
C SER A 330 10.21 13.12 16.03
N HIS A 331 8.91 13.15 15.72
CA HIS A 331 8.02 14.23 16.15
C HIS A 331 7.97 14.37 17.67
N GLU A 332 7.78 13.27 18.40
CA GLU A 332 7.75 13.25 19.87
C GLU A 332 9.05 13.79 20.49
N GLN A 333 10.18 13.58 19.81
CA GLN A 333 11.50 14.12 20.19
C GLN A 333 11.81 15.47 19.52
N SER A 334 10.80 16.27 19.22
CA SER A 334 10.96 17.63 18.67
C SER A 334 11.73 17.70 17.35
N GLY A 335 11.57 16.69 16.49
CA GLY A 335 12.22 16.60 15.18
C GLY A 335 13.63 16.01 15.21
N ALA A 336 14.02 15.35 16.30
CA ALA A 336 15.30 14.66 16.38
C ALA A 336 15.41 13.60 15.28
N ARG A 337 16.64 13.39 14.79
CA ARG A 337 16.93 12.36 13.81
C ARG A 337 16.83 10.98 14.45
N ILE A 338 15.94 10.15 13.92
CA ILE A 338 15.72 8.75 14.33
C ILE A 338 16.29 7.82 13.27
N PHE A 339 17.18 6.92 13.68
CA PHE A 339 17.77 5.92 12.79
C PHE A 339 16.89 4.69 12.70
N LEU A 340 16.60 4.27 11.45
CA LEU A 340 15.91 3.03 11.16
C LEU A 340 16.96 1.92 11.13
N LYS A 341 17.15 1.21 12.22
CA LYS A 341 18.10 0.10 12.25
C LYS A 341 17.74 -0.93 11.18
N THR A 342 18.58 -1.04 10.17
CA THR A 342 18.64 -2.18 9.27
C THR A 342 19.28 -3.33 10.06
N GLY A 343 18.50 -4.21 10.66
CA GLY A 343 19.12 -5.32 11.37
C GLY A 343 18.14 -6.04 12.29
N GLY A 344 17.81 -7.25 11.89
CA GLY A 344 17.07 -8.20 12.69
C GLY A 344 15.65 -8.41 12.17
N VAL A 345 15.53 -9.17 11.11
CA VAL A 345 14.43 -10.12 11.03
C VAL A 345 14.51 -10.88 12.35
N VAL A 346 13.45 -10.81 13.15
CA VAL A 346 13.31 -11.68 14.32
C VAL A 346 13.41 -13.11 13.76
N SER A 347 14.55 -13.73 14.04
CA SER A 347 14.81 -15.16 13.79
C SER A 347 13.96 -16.00 14.73
#